data_f536fe969691849efa8a2dd2afc9e635
#
_entry.id   f536fe969691849efa8a2dd2afc9e635
#
_cell.length_a   1.000
_cell.length_b   1.000
_cell.length_c   1.000
_cell.angle_alpha   90.00
_cell.angle_beta   90.00
_cell.angle_gamma   90.00
#
_symmetry.space_group_name_H-M   'P 1'
#
loop_
_entity.id
_entity.type
_entity.pdbx_description
1 polymer ?
#
loop_
_entity_poly.entity_id
_entity_poly.type
_entity_poly.pdbx_seq_one_letter_code
_entity_poly.pdbx_strand_id
1 'polypeptide(L)'
;MREYDDDAPGFLHDNGREIAGREPSPQGYGPATEKLGVTVLVRTALSERTPRIDRMAPEPLEAAMFSMGCFKGSEARLGLIKGVWKTCVGYAGGVFPTPTYDDIRDHIETVRVEYDPQTVSYGQLLELFLCWYCTSPLDAAPRRSPHIFVRSAKERRLAQAAVDRSILCGRGYPRARIVPFKTFYPAEAEYQKHYLRRVSWLFEELLALYGTEEDLLQSTLAARLNAFLSLPVISPPRPLPEDIELYGLPPHALRELQHMGV
;
A
#
# COMPACT_ATOMS: atom_id res chain seq x y z
N MET A 1 22.02 -43.24 9.76
CA MET A 1 22.81 -43.48 10.96
C MET A 1 24.06 -42.64 10.82
N ARG A 2 24.00 -41.39 11.29
CA ARG A 2 25.13 -40.50 11.62
C ARG A 2 24.60 -39.53 12.68
N GLU A 3 25.16 -39.68 13.86
CA GLU A 3 24.96 -38.88 15.06
C GLU A 3 25.45 -37.44 14.82
N TYR A 4 24.77 -36.49 15.38
CA TYR A 4 25.27 -35.12 15.56
C TYR A 4 25.36 -34.84 17.05
N ASP A 5 26.63 -34.59 17.47
CA ASP A 5 27.03 -34.28 18.82
C ASP A 5 26.52 -32.92 19.28
N ASP A 6 26.01 -32.91 20.54
CA ASP A 6 25.81 -31.74 21.40
C ASP A 6 27.16 -31.29 21.95
N ASP A 7 27.53 -30.03 21.74
CA ASP A 7 28.48 -29.33 22.59
C ASP A 7 28.14 -27.84 22.67
N ALA A 8 27.58 -27.45 23.81
CA ALA A 8 27.42 -26.07 24.23
C ALA A 8 28.55 -25.66 25.18
N PRO A 9 29.25 -24.53 25.00
CA PRO A 9 30.13 -23.99 26.02
C PRO A 9 29.40 -22.97 26.92
N GLY A 10 29.67 -23.17 28.22
CA GLY A 10 29.08 -22.44 29.33
C GLY A 10 29.42 -20.94 29.40
N PHE A 11 28.51 -20.20 29.99
CA PHE A 11 28.69 -18.82 30.37
C PHE A 11 29.34 -18.72 31.74
N LEU A 12 30.48 -18.05 31.81
CA LEU A 12 31.10 -17.59 33.05
C LEU A 12 30.54 -16.23 33.47
N HIS A 13 30.13 -16.14 34.71
CA HIS A 13 29.84 -14.89 35.43
C HIS A 13 31.12 -14.06 35.64
N ASP A 14 31.07 -12.78 35.41
CA ASP A 14 31.97 -11.84 36.04
C ASP A 14 31.27 -10.53 36.46
N ASN A 15 31.75 -10.08 37.56
CA ASN A 15 31.29 -9.11 38.55
C ASN A 15 31.16 -7.65 38.06
N GLY A 16 30.22 -7.01 38.73
CA GLY A 16 29.87 -5.60 38.77
C GLY A 16 30.98 -4.56 38.70
N ARG A 17 30.61 -3.48 38.03
CA ARG A 17 31.04 -2.08 38.32
C ARG A 17 29.95 -1.12 37.87
N GLU A 18 29.37 -0.44 38.84
CA GLU A 18 28.61 0.79 38.63
C GLU A 18 29.53 1.85 38.01
N ILE A 19 29.08 2.42 36.89
CA ILE A 19 29.61 3.70 36.39
C ILE A 19 28.39 4.62 36.25
N ALA A 20 28.30 5.56 37.18
CA ALA A 20 27.41 6.71 37.07
C ALA A 20 27.86 7.59 35.89
N GLY A 21 27.03 7.82 34.93
CA GLY A 21 27.33 8.68 33.79
C GLY A 21 26.06 9.28 33.19
N ARG A 22 25.80 10.50 33.63
CA ARG A 22 25.02 11.61 33.05
C ARG A 22 24.06 11.24 31.89
N GLU A 23 22.78 11.36 32.18
CA GLU A 23 21.72 11.48 31.19
C GLU A 23 21.92 12.73 30.30
N PRO A 24 21.83 12.63 28.98
CA PRO A 24 21.58 13.80 28.13
C PRO A 24 20.08 14.11 28.14
N SER A 25 19.74 15.36 28.46
CA SER A 25 18.39 15.90 28.40
C SER A 25 17.71 15.66 27.04
N PRO A 26 16.46 15.27 27.00
CA PRO A 26 15.73 15.09 25.77
C PRO A 26 15.35 16.44 25.18
N GLN A 27 15.98 16.81 24.06
CA GLN A 27 15.41 17.82 23.18
C GLN A 27 14.18 17.21 22.52
N GLY A 28 13.03 17.85 22.75
CA GLY A 28 11.74 17.34 22.41
C GLY A 28 11.48 17.21 20.89
N TYR A 29 11.26 15.99 20.49
CA TYR A 29 10.36 15.68 19.39
C TYR A 29 9.14 15.01 20.02
N GLY A 30 8.05 15.77 20.11
CA GLY A 30 6.79 15.26 20.62
C GLY A 30 6.28 14.14 19.72
N PRO A 31 5.78 13.03 20.31
CA PRO A 31 5.16 11.99 19.52
C PRO A 31 3.82 12.52 19.00
N ALA A 32 3.66 12.51 17.68
CA ALA A 32 2.35 12.62 17.05
C ALA A 32 1.55 11.34 17.39
N THR A 33 0.94 11.32 18.58
CA THR A 33 -0.06 10.33 18.95
C THR A 33 -1.37 10.69 18.25
N GLU A 34 -1.61 10.19 17.05
CA GLU A 34 -2.94 10.15 16.49
C GLU A 34 -3.80 9.15 17.28
N LYS A 35 -4.49 9.65 18.27
CA LYS A 35 -5.66 9.00 18.85
C LYS A 35 -6.77 9.02 17.80
N LEU A 36 -7.34 7.83 17.49
CA LEU A 36 -8.64 7.58 16.84
C LEU A 36 -9.37 8.88 16.38
N GLY A 37 -8.86 9.48 15.33
CA GLY A 37 -9.44 10.62 14.67
C GLY A 37 -9.20 10.40 13.19
N VAL A 38 -10.25 10.46 12.42
CA VAL A 38 -10.17 10.69 11.00
C VAL A 38 -9.24 11.87 10.81
N THR A 39 -8.01 11.64 10.34
CA THR A 39 -7.15 12.73 9.89
C THR A 39 -7.87 13.32 8.70
N VAL A 40 -8.58 14.40 8.95
CA VAL A 40 -8.97 15.35 7.91
C VAL A 40 -7.64 15.94 7.44
N LEU A 41 -7.05 15.32 6.41
CA LEU A 41 -5.98 15.95 5.66
C LEU A 41 -6.53 17.31 5.23
N VAL A 42 -5.95 18.37 5.79
CA VAL A 42 -6.24 19.74 5.36
C VAL A 42 -5.92 19.74 3.88
N ARG A 43 -6.97 19.76 3.06
CA ARG A 43 -6.86 19.86 1.62
C ARG A 43 -6.17 21.18 1.34
N THR A 44 -4.89 21.14 1.02
CA THR A 44 -4.23 22.27 0.36
C THR A 44 -5.11 22.57 -0.85
N ALA A 45 -5.61 23.80 -0.97
CA ALA A 45 -6.49 24.19 -2.05
C ALA A 45 -5.84 23.76 -3.37
N LEU A 46 -6.47 22.76 -4.04
CA LEU A 46 -5.95 22.22 -5.29
C LEU A 46 -5.79 23.38 -6.26
N SER A 47 -4.57 23.61 -6.74
CA SER A 47 -4.28 24.67 -7.69
C SER A 47 -5.03 24.43 -9.00
N GLU A 48 -5.24 25.47 -9.81
CA GLU A 48 -5.81 25.31 -11.16
C GLU A 48 -4.98 24.39 -12.06
N ARG A 49 -3.71 24.18 -11.71
CA ARG A 49 -2.78 23.25 -12.40
C ARG A 49 -3.02 21.78 -12.05
N THR A 50 -3.70 21.49 -10.93
CA THR A 50 -3.97 20.11 -10.53
C THR A 50 -4.85 19.42 -11.58
N PRO A 51 -4.49 18.20 -12.04
CA PRO A 51 -5.28 17.43 -13.00
C PRO A 51 -6.74 17.29 -12.61
N ARG A 52 -7.63 17.29 -13.59
CA ARG A 52 -9.09 17.21 -13.33
C ARG A 52 -9.45 15.94 -12.57
N ILE A 53 -8.77 14.83 -12.84
CA ILE A 53 -9.01 13.56 -12.16
C ILE A 53 -8.89 13.70 -10.63
N ASP A 54 -7.90 14.44 -10.13
CA ASP A 54 -7.72 14.62 -8.68
C ASP A 54 -8.78 15.52 -8.05
N ARG A 55 -9.26 16.50 -8.83
CA ARG A 55 -10.34 17.42 -8.38
C ARG A 55 -11.72 16.76 -8.37
N MET A 56 -11.90 15.68 -9.13
CA MET A 56 -13.15 14.94 -9.23
C MET A 56 -13.30 13.84 -8.19
N ALA A 57 -12.30 13.62 -7.35
CA ALA A 57 -12.41 12.62 -6.29
C ALA A 57 -13.61 12.92 -5.40
N PRO A 58 -14.56 11.98 -5.24
CA PRO A 58 -15.73 12.19 -4.41
C PRO A 58 -15.35 12.29 -2.92
N GLU A 59 -16.22 12.90 -2.14
CA GLU A 59 -16.07 12.98 -0.69
C GLU A 59 -17.36 12.56 0.02
N PRO A 60 -17.28 11.81 1.12
CA PRO A 60 -16.04 11.24 1.69
C PRO A 60 -15.57 9.98 0.97
N LEU A 61 -14.26 9.79 0.86
CA LEU A 61 -13.67 8.50 0.52
C LEU A 61 -13.59 7.62 1.77
N GLU A 62 -13.82 6.32 1.60
CA GLU A 62 -13.51 5.32 2.62
C GLU A 62 -12.12 4.73 2.40
N ALA A 63 -11.51 4.17 3.45
CA ALA A 63 -10.22 3.52 3.34
C ALA A 63 -10.31 2.03 3.67
N ALA A 64 -9.49 1.21 2.99
CA ALA A 64 -9.29 -0.19 3.30
C ALA A 64 -7.79 -0.54 3.23
N MET A 65 -7.37 -1.58 3.97
CA MET A 65 -5.97 -1.97 4.02
C MET A 65 -5.82 -3.48 3.90
N PHE A 66 -4.95 -3.87 2.96
CA PHE A 66 -4.72 -5.27 2.61
C PHE A 66 -3.21 -5.56 2.48
N SER A 67 -2.80 -6.74 2.95
CA SER A 67 -1.53 -7.33 2.59
C SER A 67 -1.76 -8.53 1.67
N MET A 68 -1.11 -8.56 0.51
CA MET A 68 -1.31 -9.60 -0.50
C MET A 68 -0.01 -9.89 -1.28
N GLY A 69 1.07 -10.13 -0.58
CA GLY A 69 2.40 -10.34 -1.16
C GLY A 69 3.18 -9.02 -1.24
N CYS A 70 4.03 -8.90 -2.27
CA CYS A 70 4.80 -7.68 -2.46
C CYS A 70 3.88 -6.46 -2.71
N PHE A 71 3.99 -5.46 -1.86
CA PHE A 71 3.10 -4.29 -1.89
C PHE A 71 3.19 -3.49 -3.20
N LYS A 72 4.32 -3.53 -3.95
CA LYS A 72 4.48 -2.83 -5.23
C LYS A 72 3.48 -3.34 -6.29
N GLY A 73 3.40 -4.65 -6.45
CA GLY A 73 2.43 -5.27 -7.36
C GLY A 73 0.99 -5.18 -6.85
N SER A 74 0.83 -5.27 -5.52
CA SER A 74 -0.47 -5.16 -4.87
C SER A 74 -1.07 -3.76 -5.01
N GLU A 75 -0.24 -2.71 -4.86
CA GLU A 75 -0.64 -1.32 -5.07
C GLU A 75 -1.21 -1.12 -6.48
N ALA A 76 -0.46 -1.58 -7.48
CA ALA A 76 -0.86 -1.45 -8.86
C ALA A 76 -2.19 -2.18 -9.16
N ARG A 77 -2.34 -3.43 -8.69
CA ARG A 77 -3.58 -4.19 -8.86
C ARG A 77 -4.79 -3.51 -8.22
N LEU A 78 -4.64 -3.00 -7.02
CA LEU A 78 -5.71 -2.28 -6.33
C LEU A 78 -6.04 -0.96 -7.02
N GLY A 79 -5.06 -0.28 -7.60
CA GLY A 79 -5.24 0.94 -8.39
C GLY A 79 -6.01 0.74 -9.70
N LEU A 80 -6.13 -0.50 -10.21
CA LEU A 80 -6.96 -0.82 -11.39
C LEU A 80 -8.46 -0.85 -11.09
N ILE A 81 -8.85 -0.93 -9.82
CA ILE A 81 -10.25 -1.08 -9.44
C ILE A 81 -10.97 0.23 -9.68
N LYS A 82 -12.04 0.20 -10.50
CA LYS A 82 -12.93 1.35 -10.65
C LYS A 82 -13.53 1.69 -9.28
N GLY A 83 -13.42 2.95 -8.89
CA GLY A 83 -13.84 3.43 -7.57
C GLY A 83 -12.71 3.55 -6.55
N VAL A 84 -11.54 2.96 -6.78
CA VAL A 84 -10.33 3.27 -6.01
C VAL A 84 -9.73 4.57 -6.55
N TRP A 85 -9.53 5.54 -5.69
CA TRP A 85 -9.03 6.87 -6.04
C TRP A 85 -7.58 7.09 -5.64
N LYS A 86 -7.17 6.59 -4.48
CA LYS A 86 -5.79 6.72 -4.01
C LYS A 86 -5.26 5.40 -3.50
N THR A 87 -3.97 5.23 -3.63
CA THR A 87 -3.23 4.09 -3.09
C THR A 87 -1.99 4.56 -2.35
N CYS A 88 -1.58 3.84 -1.34
CA CYS A 88 -0.34 4.10 -0.60
C CYS A 88 0.21 2.77 -0.10
N VAL A 89 1.50 2.50 -0.36
CA VAL A 89 2.17 1.34 0.23
C VAL A 89 2.79 1.68 1.57
N GLY A 90 2.89 0.69 2.44
CA GLY A 90 3.43 0.89 3.78
C GLY A 90 3.47 -0.38 4.60
N TYR A 91 3.50 -0.20 5.91
CA TYR A 91 3.68 -1.26 6.89
C TYR A 91 2.58 -1.18 7.95
N ALA A 92 2.00 -2.34 8.30
CA ALA A 92 0.98 -2.42 9.34
C ALA A 92 1.07 -3.75 10.09
N GLY A 93 0.32 -3.86 11.20
CA GLY A 93 0.14 -5.11 11.96
C GLY A 93 1.14 -5.33 13.08
N GLY A 94 2.28 -4.66 13.08
CA GLY A 94 3.28 -4.72 14.13
C GLY A 94 3.01 -3.77 15.31
N VAL A 95 3.92 -3.82 16.28
CA VAL A 95 3.90 -2.95 17.48
C VAL A 95 5.15 -2.07 17.59
N PHE A 96 6.22 -2.42 16.90
CA PHE A 96 7.43 -1.61 16.89
C PHE A 96 7.19 -0.30 16.14
N PRO A 97 7.70 0.83 16.63
CA PRO A 97 7.58 2.12 15.96
C PRO A 97 8.53 2.20 14.75
N THR A 98 8.18 3.05 13.79
CA THR A 98 9.05 3.45 12.66
C THR A 98 9.66 2.29 11.85
N PRO A 99 8.84 1.34 11.33
CA PRO A 99 9.36 0.32 10.42
C PRO A 99 9.88 0.96 9.13
N THR A 100 10.89 0.33 8.53
CA THR A 100 11.41 0.67 7.20
C THR A 100 11.42 -0.56 6.30
N TYR A 101 11.69 -0.39 5.01
CA TYR A 101 11.75 -1.52 4.08
C TYR A 101 12.85 -2.52 4.45
N ASP A 102 14.00 -2.02 4.93
CA ASP A 102 15.14 -2.85 5.32
C ASP A 102 14.98 -3.43 6.73
N ASP A 103 14.27 -2.72 7.62
CA ASP A 103 13.99 -3.16 8.99
C ASP A 103 12.49 -3.10 9.28
N ILE A 104 11.74 -4.01 8.64
CA ILE A 104 10.28 -4.07 8.76
C ILE A 104 9.79 -4.57 10.12
N ARG A 105 10.69 -5.18 10.92
CA ARG A 105 10.38 -5.76 12.24
C ARG A 105 9.23 -6.76 12.18
N ASP A 106 8.23 -6.55 13.03
CA ASP A 106 7.02 -7.37 13.14
C ASP A 106 5.85 -6.88 12.25
N HIS A 107 6.14 -5.89 11.39
CA HIS A 107 5.14 -5.37 10.46
C HIS A 107 5.07 -6.19 9.16
N ILE A 108 4.05 -5.89 8.37
CA ILE A 108 3.74 -6.57 7.12
C ILE A 108 3.60 -5.54 6.00
N GLU A 109 4.14 -5.86 4.82
CA GLU A 109 3.93 -5.06 3.61
C GLU A 109 2.43 -4.93 3.35
N THR A 110 1.93 -3.71 3.35
CA THR A 110 0.49 -3.40 3.32
C THR A 110 0.20 -2.32 2.30
N VAL A 111 -0.93 -2.41 1.63
CA VAL A 111 -1.47 -1.34 0.77
C VAL A 111 -2.70 -0.76 1.44
N ARG A 112 -2.71 0.56 1.58
CA ARG A 112 -3.89 1.35 1.91
C ARG A 112 -4.50 1.87 0.60
N VAL A 113 -5.79 1.68 0.44
CA VAL A 113 -6.57 2.27 -0.65
C VAL A 113 -7.61 3.23 -0.09
N GLU A 114 -7.87 4.31 -0.81
CA GLU A 114 -9.00 5.20 -0.57
C GLU A 114 -9.95 5.06 -1.75
N TYR A 115 -11.21 4.78 -1.47
CA TYR A 115 -12.20 4.41 -2.47
C TYR A 115 -13.55 5.08 -2.24
N ASP A 116 -14.29 5.26 -3.34
CA ASP A 116 -15.66 5.73 -3.34
C ASP A 116 -16.61 4.56 -3.02
N PRO A 117 -17.27 4.55 -1.85
CA PRO A 117 -18.18 3.47 -1.47
C PRO A 117 -19.45 3.39 -2.32
N GLN A 118 -19.76 4.41 -3.13
CA GLN A 118 -20.88 4.41 -4.08
C GLN A 118 -20.51 3.65 -5.36
N THR A 119 -19.23 3.64 -5.73
CA THR A 119 -18.74 2.98 -6.94
C THR A 119 -18.26 1.55 -6.65
N VAL A 120 -17.54 1.33 -5.55
CA VAL A 120 -17.07 0.02 -5.12
C VAL A 120 -17.24 -0.15 -3.62
N SER A 121 -17.91 -1.20 -3.19
CA SER A 121 -18.12 -1.49 -1.78
C SER A 121 -16.90 -2.19 -1.15
N TYR A 122 -16.77 -2.08 0.18
CA TYR A 122 -15.76 -2.84 0.92
C TYR A 122 -15.86 -4.36 0.68
N GLY A 123 -17.09 -4.88 0.54
CA GLY A 123 -17.32 -6.30 0.22
C GLY A 123 -16.75 -6.71 -1.15
N GLN A 124 -16.92 -5.87 -2.16
CA GLN A 124 -16.33 -6.10 -3.49
C GLN A 124 -14.81 -6.05 -3.46
N LEU A 125 -14.22 -5.11 -2.71
CA LEU A 125 -12.76 -5.08 -2.51
C LEU A 125 -12.24 -6.36 -1.85
N LEU A 126 -12.95 -6.89 -0.86
CA LEU A 126 -12.62 -8.17 -0.22
C LEU A 126 -12.68 -9.33 -1.19
N GLU A 127 -13.71 -9.40 -2.04
CA GLU A 127 -13.87 -10.46 -3.04
C GLU A 127 -12.73 -10.43 -4.08
N LEU A 128 -12.36 -9.24 -4.56
CA LEU A 128 -11.23 -9.08 -5.47
C LEU A 128 -9.90 -9.45 -4.81
N PHE A 129 -9.67 -9.00 -3.58
CA PHE A 129 -8.50 -9.37 -2.80
C PHE A 129 -8.37 -10.90 -2.67
N LEU A 130 -9.43 -11.57 -2.23
CA LEU A 130 -9.43 -13.02 -2.06
C LEU A 130 -9.26 -13.76 -3.39
N CYS A 131 -9.87 -13.28 -4.47
CA CYS A 131 -9.73 -13.87 -5.80
C CYS A 131 -8.27 -13.81 -6.27
N TRP A 132 -7.62 -12.66 -6.15
CA TRP A 132 -6.23 -12.49 -6.58
C TRP A 132 -5.25 -13.25 -5.72
N TYR A 133 -5.50 -13.30 -4.42
CA TYR A 133 -4.64 -14.02 -3.50
C TYR A 133 -4.68 -15.54 -3.72
N CYS A 134 -5.87 -16.12 -3.94
CA CYS A 134 -6.01 -17.56 -4.21
C CYS A 134 -5.31 -18.03 -5.49
N THR A 135 -5.06 -17.12 -6.44
CA THR A 135 -4.38 -17.40 -7.71
C THR A 135 -2.90 -17.07 -7.72
N SER A 136 -2.41 -16.37 -6.70
CA SER A 136 -0.99 -16.00 -6.62
C SER A 136 -0.15 -17.10 -5.99
N PRO A 137 1.09 -17.34 -6.49
CA PRO A 137 2.03 -18.20 -5.79
C PRO A 137 2.21 -17.70 -4.35
N LEU A 138 2.23 -18.63 -3.39
CA LEU A 138 2.47 -18.28 -2.00
C LEU A 138 3.87 -17.70 -1.85
N ASP A 139 3.97 -16.40 -1.65
CA ASP A 139 5.21 -15.78 -1.22
C ASP A 139 5.43 -16.20 0.25
N ALA A 140 6.43 -17.03 0.47
CA ALA A 140 6.70 -17.64 1.77
C ALA A 140 7.26 -16.65 2.80
N ALA A 141 7.60 -15.42 2.37
CA ALA A 141 8.18 -14.42 3.27
C ALA A 141 7.15 -13.94 4.30
N PRO A 142 7.41 -14.01 5.62
CA PRO A 142 6.48 -13.59 6.67
C PRO A 142 5.95 -12.17 6.49
N ARG A 143 6.81 -11.24 6.04
CA ARG A 143 6.47 -9.83 5.80
C ARG A 143 5.46 -9.60 4.66
N ARG A 144 5.16 -10.63 3.88
CA ARG A 144 4.23 -10.61 2.74
C ARG A 144 3.04 -11.52 2.93
N SER A 145 2.81 -11.98 4.15
CA SER A 145 1.67 -12.83 4.44
C SER A 145 0.34 -12.06 4.29
N PRO A 146 -0.72 -12.73 3.82
CA PRO A 146 -1.98 -12.07 3.51
C PRO A 146 -2.73 -11.67 4.77
N HIS A 147 -3.11 -10.39 4.83
CA HIS A 147 -3.89 -9.85 5.94
C HIS A 147 -4.98 -8.90 5.44
N ILE A 148 -6.11 -8.95 6.12
CA ILE A 148 -7.21 -8.00 6.00
C ILE A 148 -7.24 -7.21 7.31
N PHE A 149 -6.91 -5.93 7.26
CA PHE A 149 -6.95 -5.06 8.43
C PHE A 149 -8.33 -4.45 8.58
N VAL A 150 -8.98 -4.68 9.71
CA VAL A 150 -10.36 -4.25 9.96
C VAL A 150 -10.42 -3.17 11.04
N ARG A 151 -11.17 -2.09 10.79
CA ARG A 151 -11.30 -0.93 11.68
C ARG A 151 -12.56 -0.98 12.55
N SER A 152 -13.50 -1.85 12.21
CA SER A 152 -14.79 -1.96 12.91
C SER A 152 -15.30 -3.37 12.98
N ALA A 153 -16.26 -3.62 13.86
CA ALA A 153 -16.98 -4.88 13.93
C ALA A 153 -17.78 -5.17 12.65
N LYS A 154 -18.25 -4.14 11.93
CA LYS A 154 -18.91 -4.28 10.63
C LYS A 154 -17.93 -4.80 9.58
N GLU A 155 -16.75 -4.18 9.46
CA GLU A 155 -15.70 -4.64 8.53
C GLU A 155 -15.25 -6.07 8.85
N ARG A 156 -15.10 -6.42 10.14
CA ARG A 156 -14.75 -7.78 10.55
C ARG A 156 -15.79 -8.81 10.11
N ARG A 157 -17.08 -8.52 10.29
CA ARG A 157 -18.16 -9.43 9.83
C ARG A 157 -18.15 -9.59 8.32
N LEU A 158 -17.97 -8.51 7.57
CA LEU A 158 -17.89 -8.57 6.11
C LEU A 158 -16.67 -9.37 5.64
N ALA A 159 -15.50 -9.16 6.26
CA ALA A 159 -14.28 -9.89 5.95
C ALA A 159 -14.43 -11.39 6.23
N GLN A 160 -14.99 -11.76 7.39
CA GLN A 160 -15.26 -13.18 7.73
C GLN A 160 -16.21 -13.81 6.73
N ALA A 161 -17.33 -13.17 6.42
CA ALA A 161 -18.29 -13.68 5.45
C ALA A 161 -17.70 -13.84 4.03
N ALA A 162 -16.79 -12.96 3.62
CA ALA A 162 -16.09 -13.06 2.33
C ALA A 162 -15.13 -14.27 2.32
N VAL A 163 -14.35 -14.46 3.40
CA VAL A 163 -13.47 -15.61 3.57
C VAL A 163 -14.26 -16.92 3.53
N ASP A 164 -15.35 -17.00 4.29
CA ASP A 164 -16.19 -18.21 4.35
C ASP A 164 -16.78 -18.55 2.96
N ARG A 165 -17.28 -17.55 2.23
CA ARG A 165 -17.76 -17.75 0.85
C ARG A 165 -16.66 -18.23 -0.10
N SER A 166 -15.47 -17.70 0.02
CA SER A 166 -14.33 -18.09 -0.81
C SER A 166 -14.00 -19.57 -0.63
N ILE A 167 -14.06 -20.08 0.60
CA ILE A 167 -13.88 -21.51 0.91
C ILE A 167 -14.98 -22.35 0.27
N LEU A 168 -16.24 -21.98 0.45
CA LEU A 168 -17.40 -22.70 -0.07
C LEU A 168 -17.42 -22.77 -1.60
N CYS A 169 -16.91 -21.73 -2.28
CA CYS A 169 -16.80 -21.71 -3.74
C CYS A 169 -15.59 -22.49 -4.30
N GLY A 170 -14.89 -23.27 -3.47
CA GLY A 170 -13.76 -24.09 -3.90
C GLY A 170 -12.53 -23.31 -4.36
N ARG A 171 -12.45 -22.02 -4.03
CA ARG A 171 -11.30 -21.15 -4.38
C ARG A 171 -10.06 -21.41 -3.50
N GLY A 172 -10.05 -22.50 -2.75
CA GLY A 172 -9.01 -22.84 -1.79
C GLY A 172 -9.26 -22.25 -0.41
N TYR A 173 -8.36 -22.56 0.52
CA TYR A 173 -8.40 -21.96 1.86
C TYR A 173 -7.64 -20.62 1.82
N PRO A 174 -8.33 -19.48 1.81
CA PRO A 174 -7.64 -18.22 1.92
C PRO A 174 -6.94 -18.17 3.28
N ARG A 175 -5.60 -18.15 3.25
CA ARG A 175 -4.78 -18.03 4.46
C ARG A 175 -4.75 -16.59 4.98
N ALA A 176 -5.64 -15.73 4.49
CA ALA A 176 -5.72 -14.35 4.90
C ALA A 176 -6.16 -14.25 6.37
N ARG A 177 -5.36 -13.56 7.16
CA ARG A 177 -5.68 -13.29 8.57
C ARG A 177 -6.50 -12.01 8.66
N ILE A 178 -7.60 -12.06 9.41
CA ILE A 178 -8.42 -10.89 9.73
C ILE A 178 -7.94 -10.33 11.06
N VAL A 179 -7.28 -9.17 11.03
CA VAL A 179 -6.65 -8.56 12.19
C VAL A 179 -7.20 -7.15 12.44
N PRO A 180 -7.29 -6.70 13.71
CA PRO A 180 -7.68 -5.33 13.97
C PRO A 180 -6.62 -4.37 13.45
N PHE A 181 -7.07 -3.30 12.77
CA PHE A 181 -6.20 -2.20 12.40
C PHE A 181 -5.77 -1.42 13.64
N LYS A 182 -4.48 -1.08 13.72
CA LYS A 182 -3.93 -0.22 14.77
C LYS A 182 -3.26 1.01 14.17
N THR A 183 -2.22 0.80 13.40
CA THR A 183 -1.39 1.86 12.82
C THR A 183 -0.93 1.44 11.43
N PHE A 184 -0.82 2.40 10.54
CA PHE A 184 -0.21 2.26 9.22
C PHE A 184 0.94 3.26 9.11
N TYR A 185 2.10 2.78 8.75
CA TYR A 185 3.28 3.58 8.48
C TYR A 185 3.48 3.60 6.96
N PRO A 186 3.35 4.76 6.30
CA PRO A 186 3.68 4.88 4.88
C PRO A 186 5.12 4.43 4.64
N ALA A 187 5.34 3.65 3.59
CA ALA A 187 6.68 3.32 3.17
C ALA A 187 7.38 4.54 2.58
N GLU A 188 8.69 4.45 2.50
CA GLU A 188 9.56 5.48 1.95
C GLU A 188 9.13 5.83 0.51
N ALA A 189 9.33 7.08 0.11
CA ALA A 189 8.85 7.62 -1.16
C ALA A 189 9.25 6.77 -2.37
N GLU A 190 10.45 6.20 -2.35
CA GLU A 190 11.01 5.37 -3.43
C GLU A 190 10.25 4.06 -3.68
N TYR A 191 9.48 3.58 -2.70
CA TYR A 191 8.65 2.37 -2.86
C TYR A 191 7.22 2.68 -3.32
N GLN A 192 6.78 3.93 -3.20
CA GLN A 192 5.48 4.37 -3.69
C GLN A 192 5.46 4.43 -5.21
N LYS A 193 4.36 4.02 -5.83
CA LYS A 193 4.14 4.12 -7.27
C LYS A 193 5.27 3.50 -8.11
N HIS A 194 5.66 2.29 -7.74
CA HIS A 194 6.83 1.60 -8.30
C HIS A 194 6.89 1.56 -9.83
N TYR A 195 5.78 1.28 -10.50
CA TYR A 195 5.75 1.17 -11.96
C TYR A 195 5.81 2.54 -12.64
N LEU A 196 5.17 3.56 -12.06
CA LEU A 196 5.26 4.93 -12.55
C LEU A 196 6.69 5.47 -12.42
N ARG A 197 7.37 5.19 -11.31
CA ARG A 197 8.78 5.59 -11.10
C ARG A 197 9.75 5.01 -12.12
N ARG A 198 9.46 3.85 -12.67
CA ARG A 198 10.30 3.22 -13.71
C ARG A 198 10.24 3.94 -15.06
N VAL A 199 9.28 4.82 -15.24
CA VAL A 199 9.14 5.68 -16.42
C VAL A 199 9.62 7.09 -16.04
N SER A 200 10.95 7.25 -15.92
CA SER A 200 11.58 8.43 -15.33
C SER A 200 11.12 9.74 -15.98
N TRP A 201 11.05 9.80 -17.31
CA TRP A 201 10.63 11.01 -18.02
C TRP A 201 9.20 11.44 -17.63
N LEU A 202 8.27 10.46 -17.49
CA LEU A 202 6.89 10.74 -17.10
C LEU A 202 6.81 11.17 -15.63
N PHE A 203 7.57 10.49 -14.76
CA PHE A 203 7.61 10.83 -13.34
C PHE A 203 8.12 12.25 -13.11
N GLU A 204 9.20 12.65 -13.80
CA GLU A 204 9.77 14.01 -13.72
C GLU A 204 8.79 15.07 -14.23
N GLU A 205 8.09 14.80 -15.33
CA GLU A 205 7.09 15.71 -15.87
C GLU A 205 5.91 15.91 -14.91
N LEU A 206 5.43 14.82 -14.31
CA LEU A 206 4.39 14.89 -13.28
C LEU A 206 4.88 15.59 -12.02
N LEU A 207 6.12 15.36 -11.61
CA LEU A 207 6.70 16.05 -10.46
C LEU A 207 6.72 17.57 -10.68
N ALA A 208 7.07 18.01 -11.88
CA ALA A 208 7.02 19.43 -12.25
C ALA A 208 5.59 19.99 -12.22
N LEU A 209 4.58 19.17 -12.54
CA LEU A 209 3.17 19.57 -12.51
C LEU A 209 2.66 19.73 -11.08
N TYR A 210 3.00 18.79 -10.18
CA TYR A 210 2.51 18.80 -8.79
C TYR A 210 3.35 19.70 -7.86
N GLY A 211 4.61 19.95 -8.21
CA GLY A 211 5.53 20.79 -7.44
C GLY A 211 6.20 20.06 -6.28
N THR A 212 5.56 19.10 -5.64
CA THR A 212 6.17 18.25 -4.61
C THR A 212 5.96 16.77 -4.93
N GLU A 213 6.90 15.94 -4.49
CA GLU A 213 6.80 14.50 -4.66
C GLU A 213 5.66 13.93 -3.80
N GLU A 214 5.43 14.48 -2.63
CA GLU A 214 4.36 14.07 -1.73
C GLU A 214 2.99 14.27 -2.39
N ASP A 215 2.71 15.43 -2.98
CA ASP A 215 1.46 15.70 -3.67
C ASP A 215 1.25 14.76 -4.85
N LEU A 216 2.30 14.50 -5.63
CA LEU A 216 2.26 13.53 -6.73
C LEU A 216 1.90 12.12 -6.22
N LEU A 217 2.61 11.63 -5.21
CA LEU A 217 2.42 10.26 -4.71
C LEU A 217 1.04 10.04 -4.08
N GLN A 218 0.43 11.11 -3.54
CA GLN A 218 -0.92 11.09 -2.96
C GLN A 218 -2.04 11.31 -4.00
N SER A 219 -1.70 11.53 -5.27
CA SER A 219 -2.66 11.86 -6.31
C SER A 219 -3.39 10.62 -6.87
N THR A 220 -4.59 10.86 -7.36
CA THR A 220 -5.36 9.87 -8.13
C THR A 220 -4.66 9.56 -9.45
N LEU A 221 -4.12 10.58 -10.11
CA LEU A 221 -3.37 10.43 -11.34
C LEU A 221 -2.22 9.44 -11.19
N ALA A 222 -1.39 9.60 -10.15
CA ALA A 222 -0.27 8.69 -9.91
C ALA A 222 -0.75 7.25 -9.63
N ALA A 223 -1.86 7.07 -8.89
CA ALA A 223 -2.43 5.75 -8.65
C ALA A 223 -2.89 5.08 -9.97
N ARG A 224 -3.55 5.83 -10.85
CA ARG A 224 -4.02 5.34 -12.16
C ARG A 224 -2.88 4.99 -13.09
N LEU A 225 -1.90 5.88 -13.23
CA LEU A 225 -0.73 5.63 -14.10
C LEU A 225 0.12 4.49 -13.59
N ASN A 226 0.36 4.40 -12.27
CA ASN A 226 1.08 3.27 -11.68
C ASN A 226 0.39 1.94 -11.99
N ALA A 227 -0.94 1.91 -11.91
CA ALA A 227 -1.74 0.74 -12.24
C ALA A 227 -1.67 0.39 -13.74
N PHE A 228 -1.85 1.36 -14.62
CA PHE A 228 -1.76 1.18 -16.08
C PHE A 228 -0.39 0.64 -16.50
N LEU A 229 0.68 1.24 -16.02
CA LEU A 229 2.06 0.87 -16.34
C LEU A 229 2.50 -0.49 -15.75
N SER A 230 1.76 -1.04 -14.82
CA SER A 230 2.02 -2.38 -14.26
C SER A 230 1.55 -3.52 -15.14
N LEU A 231 0.68 -3.22 -16.09
CA LEU A 231 0.06 -4.22 -16.94
C LEU A 231 1.07 -4.71 -18.00
N PRO A 232 1.07 -5.99 -18.38
CA PRO A 232 2.00 -6.50 -19.36
C PRO A 232 1.74 -5.84 -20.72
N VAL A 233 2.81 -5.64 -21.47
CA VAL A 233 2.75 -5.21 -22.87
C VAL A 233 2.07 -6.32 -23.69
N ILE A 234 1.09 -5.96 -24.50
CA ILE A 234 0.33 -6.89 -25.34
C ILE A 234 0.24 -6.37 -26.78
N SER A 235 0.04 -7.30 -27.73
CA SER A 235 -0.20 -6.95 -29.14
C SER A 235 -1.61 -7.41 -29.53
N PRO A 236 -2.49 -6.55 -30.09
CA PRO A 236 -2.28 -5.11 -30.34
C PRO A 236 -2.15 -4.28 -29.05
N PRO A 237 -1.68 -3.02 -29.18
CA PRO A 237 -1.51 -2.13 -28.03
C PRO A 237 -2.78 -2.01 -27.22
N ARG A 238 -2.62 -1.99 -25.88
CA ARG A 238 -3.74 -1.75 -24.98
C ARG A 238 -4.28 -0.34 -25.16
N PRO A 239 -5.60 -0.14 -25.21
CA PRO A 239 -6.18 1.19 -25.23
C PRO A 239 -5.79 1.95 -23.93
N LEU A 240 -5.59 3.26 -24.06
CA LEU A 240 -5.45 4.14 -22.90
C LEU A 240 -6.68 4.06 -22.01
N PRO A 241 -6.56 4.39 -20.71
CA PRO A 241 -7.70 4.48 -19.82
C PRO A 241 -8.83 5.36 -20.41
N GLU A 242 -10.08 4.96 -20.20
CA GLU A 242 -11.24 5.69 -20.75
C GLU A 242 -11.31 7.15 -20.25
N ASP A 243 -10.77 7.42 -19.05
CA ASP A 243 -10.73 8.71 -18.40
C ASP A 243 -9.42 9.49 -18.63
N ILE A 244 -8.60 9.08 -19.60
CA ILE A 244 -7.26 9.65 -19.86
C ILE A 244 -7.31 11.17 -20.09
N GLU A 245 -8.39 11.70 -20.67
CA GLU A 245 -8.57 13.13 -20.90
C GLU A 245 -8.59 13.96 -19.60
N LEU A 246 -8.97 13.33 -18.49
CA LEU A 246 -9.01 13.96 -17.17
C LEU A 246 -7.62 14.08 -16.54
N TYR A 247 -6.64 13.37 -17.09
CA TYR A 247 -5.27 13.32 -16.55
C TYR A 247 -4.48 14.60 -16.86
N GLY A 248 -4.90 15.37 -17.87
CA GLY A 248 -4.25 16.62 -18.25
C GLY A 248 -2.83 16.42 -18.80
N LEU A 249 -2.52 15.23 -19.31
CA LEU A 249 -1.22 14.91 -19.88
C LEU A 249 -1.03 15.62 -21.24
N PRO A 250 0.18 16.10 -21.55
CA PRO A 250 0.46 16.70 -22.81
C PRO A 250 0.43 15.67 -23.98
N PRO A 251 0.22 16.11 -25.23
CA PRO A 251 0.05 15.20 -26.38
C PRO A 251 1.23 14.25 -26.61
N HIS A 252 2.46 14.64 -26.27
CA HIS A 252 3.62 13.76 -26.39
C HIS A 252 3.56 12.61 -25.38
N ALA A 253 3.19 12.89 -24.12
CA ALA A 253 3.06 11.87 -23.09
C ALA A 253 1.95 10.86 -23.43
N LEU A 254 0.84 11.31 -24.01
CA LEU A 254 -0.22 10.43 -24.48
C LEU A 254 0.26 9.49 -25.60
N ARG A 255 1.04 10.01 -26.56
CA ARG A 255 1.62 9.19 -27.64
C ARG A 255 2.58 8.13 -27.08
N GLU A 256 3.48 8.53 -26.19
CA GLU A 256 4.43 7.60 -25.58
C GLU A 256 3.71 6.51 -24.75
N LEU A 257 2.69 6.87 -23.98
CA LEU A 257 1.88 5.90 -23.23
C LEU A 257 1.15 4.91 -24.16
N GLN A 258 0.68 5.36 -25.33
CA GLN A 258 0.11 4.48 -26.34
C GLN A 258 1.15 3.48 -26.86
N HIS A 259 2.39 3.93 -27.11
CA HIS A 259 3.47 3.06 -27.56
C HIS A 259 3.97 2.11 -26.46
N MET A 260 3.94 2.53 -25.19
CA MET A 260 4.31 1.67 -24.07
C MET A 260 3.28 0.55 -23.79
N GLY A 261 2.08 0.66 -24.33
CA GLY A 261 1.07 -0.40 -24.33
C GLY A 261 1.31 -1.47 -25.41
N VAL A 262 2.37 -1.31 -26.22
CA VAL A 262 2.74 -2.25 -27.30
C VAL A 262 3.63 -3.37 -26.77
#